data_27592e06e1792332cb5b40095c0400a2
#
_entry.id   27592e06e1792332cb5b40095c0400a2
#
_cell.length_a   1.000
_cell.length_b   1.000
_cell.length_c   1.000
_cell.angle_alpha   90.00
_cell.angle_beta   90.00
_cell.angle_gamma   90.00
#
_symmetry.space_group_name_H-M   'P 1'
#
loop_
_entity.id
_entity.type
_entity.pdbx_description
1 polymer ?
#
loop_
_entity_poly.entity_id
_entity_poly.type
_entity_poly.pdbx_seq_one_letter_code
_entity_poly.pdbx_strand_id
1 'polypeptide(L)'
;MNHPTPRRPLLVTTLTAVCAAIASLALPLAAHASSHREAPSIAGSPRVDGTDFYMFKSYEGVAADGTGGRAGYVTMIANYQPLQDPYGGPNYFKMDSNAIYEIHIDNNGDAKEDLTFQFKFSNAFKAISIPIGNVTVPIPLTQAGTVSVPNDPNLNVNEKFTLTLIRGDRRTGNAFVVNNPSGGAVFDKPVDNIGNKTIADYAGYAAQHVYTVAIPGCAMPARVFVGQRQEAFAVNLGVIFDLVNAPVGVITDRNLINAAAANSIQDKNVTSLALEVHQSCLTQGSETVIGGWTTASVRQSQLFNPNPPSGYDVSSRVGGNYVQVSRLGMPLVNELVIGLPDKDKFNASVPSGDAQFATYVTNPTLPALLSAVLPIGNAAPTNL
;
A
#
# COMPACT_ATOMS: atom_id res chain seq x y z
N MET A 1 -74.44 19.23 -19.31
CA MET A 1 -74.04 18.93 -17.94
C MET A 1 -72.58 18.39 -18.03
N ASN A 2 -71.64 19.27 -17.77
CA ASN A 2 -70.23 18.94 -17.87
C ASN A 2 -69.69 18.51 -16.48
N HIS A 3 -69.14 17.31 -16.38
CA HIS A 3 -68.40 16.88 -15.19
C HIS A 3 -66.88 17.17 -15.37
N PRO A 4 -66.26 17.81 -14.38
CA PRO A 4 -64.77 18.02 -14.41
C PRO A 4 -64.04 16.80 -13.89
N THR A 5 -62.98 16.37 -14.60
CA THR A 5 -62.00 15.37 -14.19
C THR A 5 -61.03 15.95 -13.15
N PRO A 6 -60.65 15.19 -12.11
CA PRO A 6 -59.68 15.68 -11.12
C PRO A 6 -58.23 15.58 -11.66
N ARG A 7 -57.54 16.70 -11.60
CA ARG A 7 -56.10 16.79 -11.84
C ARG A 7 -55.35 16.18 -10.64
N ARG A 8 -54.55 15.13 -10.87
CA ARG A 8 -53.60 14.58 -9.90
C ARG A 8 -52.38 15.50 -9.79
N PRO A 9 -51.78 15.67 -8.59
CA PRO A 9 -50.66 16.60 -8.41
C PRO A 9 -49.34 15.99 -8.90
N LEU A 10 -48.67 16.73 -9.78
CA LEU A 10 -47.36 16.45 -10.34
C LEU A 10 -46.21 16.64 -9.33
N LEU A 11 -46.53 16.92 -8.05
CA LEU A 11 -45.53 17.33 -7.06
C LEU A 11 -44.86 16.16 -6.30
N VAL A 12 -45.41 14.95 -6.34
CA VAL A 12 -44.89 13.81 -5.56
C VAL A 12 -43.85 13.03 -6.33
N THR A 13 -43.88 13.04 -7.66
CA THR A 13 -42.93 12.31 -8.49
C THR A 13 -41.55 13.01 -8.62
N THR A 14 -41.50 14.32 -8.45
CA THR A 14 -40.23 15.07 -8.51
C THR A 14 -39.43 14.98 -7.21
N LEU A 15 -40.08 14.84 -6.05
CA LEU A 15 -39.35 14.73 -4.77
C LEU A 15 -38.67 13.35 -4.59
N THR A 16 -39.34 12.29 -5.07
CA THR A 16 -38.75 10.93 -5.02
C THR A 16 -37.56 10.75 -5.98
N ALA A 17 -37.58 11.42 -7.14
CA ALA A 17 -36.47 11.38 -8.08
C ALA A 17 -35.22 12.13 -7.57
N VAL A 18 -35.41 13.24 -6.85
CA VAL A 18 -34.33 14.03 -6.25
C VAL A 18 -33.73 13.31 -5.04
N CYS A 19 -34.53 12.66 -4.20
CA CYS A 19 -34.03 11.86 -3.08
C CYS A 19 -33.26 10.59 -3.56
N ALA A 20 -33.67 9.96 -4.66
CA ALA A 20 -32.96 8.83 -5.26
C ALA A 20 -31.63 9.26 -5.91
N ALA A 21 -31.56 10.47 -6.49
CA ALA A 21 -30.34 11.02 -7.07
C ALA A 21 -29.33 11.46 -6.00
N ILE A 22 -29.78 11.92 -4.82
CA ILE A 22 -28.91 12.28 -3.70
C ILE A 22 -28.43 11.02 -2.96
N ALA A 23 -29.23 9.97 -2.88
CA ALA A 23 -28.81 8.69 -2.27
C ALA A 23 -27.76 7.94 -3.12
N SER A 24 -27.73 8.16 -4.44
CA SER A 24 -26.69 7.57 -5.31
C SER A 24 -25.36 8.32 -5.29
N LEU A 25 -25.28 9.51 -4.69
CA LEU A 25 -24.06 10.29 -4.52
C LEU A 25 -23.31 10.02 -3.19
N ALA A 26 -23.90 9.20 -2.31
CA ALA A 26 -23.34 8.84 -1.01
C ALA A 26 -22.70 7.45 -0.95
N LEU A 27 -22.34 6.86 -2.11
CA LEU A 27 -21.43 5.72 -2.11
C LEU A 27 -20.04 6.22 -1.70
N PRO A 28 -19.40 5.66 -0.68
CA PRO A 28 -18.01 5.99 -0.40
C PRO A 28 -17.22 5.65 -1.65
N LEU A 29 -16.67 6.67 -2.32
CA LEU A 29 -15.63 6.48 -3.31
C LEU A 29 -14.47 5.84 -2.54
N ALA A 30 -14.28 4.55 -2.74
CA ALA A 30 -13.07 3.90 -2.29
C ALA A 30 -11.91 4.63 -2.98
N ALA A 31 -11.16 5.42 -2.21
CA ALA A 31 -9.96 6.05 -2.71
C ALA A 31 -8.95 4.92 -2.98
N HIS A 32 -8.65 4.67 -4.24
CA HIS A 32 -7.60 3.77 -4.66
C HIS A 32 -6.34 4.60 -4.84
N ALA A 33 -5.29 4.21 -4.14
CA ALA A 33 -3.97 4.82 -4.28
C ALA A 33 -3.10 3.93 -5.16
N SER A 34 -2.33 4.52 -6.07
CA SER A 34 -1.38 3.79 -6.91
C SER A 34 -0.17 4.65 -7.19
N SER A 35 1.01 4.04 -7.08
CA SER A 35 2.30 4.56 -7.51
C SER A 35 3.14 3.37 -7.99
N HIS A 36 3.69 3.43 -9.20
CA HIS A 36 4.43 2.31 -9.78
C HIS A 36 5.69 2.82 -10.45
N ARG A 37 6.76 3.06 -9.65
CA ARG A 37 8.08 3.50 -10.12
C ARG A 37 8.05 4.84 -10.88
N GLU A 38 7.17 5.74 -10.49
CA GLU A 38 6.94 7.01 -11.18
C GLU A 38 8.02 8.08 -10.94
N ALA A 39 8.80 7.94 -9.87
CA ALA A 39 9.87 8.88 -9.51
C ALA A 39 11.25 8.31 -9.84
N PRO A 40 12.22 9.14 -10.30
CA PRO A 40 13.55 8.66 -10.73
C PRO A 40 14.29 7.84 -9.66
N SER A 41 14.28 8.27 -8.40
CA SER A 41 14.94 7.57 -7.30
C SER A 41 14.29 6.21 -7.01
N ILE A 42 12.98 6.16 -7.00
CA ILE A 42 12.20 4.94 -6.73
C ILE A 42 12.31 3.93 -7.86
N ALA A 43 12.41 4.37 -9.11
CA ALA A 43 12.66 3.48 -10.25
C ALA A 43 13.95 2.64 -10.06
N GLY A 44 14.97 3.24 -9.43
CA GLY A 44 16.23 2.56 -9.07
C GLY A 44 16.17 1.73 -7.79
N SER A 45 15.15 1.92 -6.95
CA SER A 45 15.04 1.32 -5.62
C SER A 45 13.65 0.76 -5.32
N PRO A 46 13.14 -0.20 -6.12
CA PRO A 46 11.74 -0.64 -6.05
C PRO A 46 11.33 -1.29 -4.71
N ARG A 47 12.29 -1.73 -3.88
CA ARG A 47 11.99 -2.30 -2.56
C ARG A 47 11.38 -1.30 -1.58
N VAL A 48 11.61 -0.01 -1.78
CA VAL A 48 11.12 1.07 -0.93
C VAL A 48 10.07 1.93 -1.64
N ASP A 49 9.60 1.49 -2.78
CA ASP A 49 8.52 2.11 -3.54
C ASP A 49 7.17 1.78 -2.90
N GLY A 50 6.51 2.79 -2.34
CA GLY A 50 5.15 2.70 -1.82
C GLY A 50 4.16 2.88 -2.96
N THR A 51 3.39 1.83 -3.27
CA THR A 51 2.55 1.78 -4.47
C THR A 51 1.11 2.14 -4.22
N ASP A 52 0.57 1.68 -3.09
CA ASP A 52 -0.82 1.90 -2.73
C ASP A 52 -0.96 2.13 -1.24
N PHE A 53 -1.93 2.95 -0.88
CA PHE A 53 -2.36 3.09 0.50
C PHE A 53 -3.89 3.05 0.57
N TYR A 54 -4.39 2.07 1.32
CA TYR A 54 -5.83 1.92 1.56
C TYR A 54 -6.11 2.10 3.05
N MET A 55 -7.13 2.90 3.37
CA MET A 55 -7.62 3.07 4.73
C MET A 55 -9.14 3.09 4.72
N PHE A 56 -9.76 2.12 5.41
CA PHE A 56 -11.22 1.96 5.40
C PHE A 56 -11.72 1.29 6.68
N LYS A 57 -13.00 1.45 6.98
CA LYS A 57 -13.65 0.71 8.07
C LYS A 57 -13.67 -0.78 7.73
N SER A 58 -13.21 -1.60 8.68
CA SER A 58 -13.23 -3.06 8.51
C SER A 58 -14.67 -3.58 8.38
N TYR A 59 -14.86 -4.55 7.51
CA TYR A 59 -16.18 -5.11 7.19
C TYR A 59 -16.28 -6.63 7.45
N GLU A 60 -15.22 -7.30 7.91
CA GLU A 60 -15.23 -8.74 8.20
C GLU A 60 -16.26 -9.08 9.28
N GLY A 61 -17.32 -9.81 8.89
CA GLY A 61 -18.40 -10.23 9.77
C GLY A 61 -19.27 -9.09 10.32
N VAL A 62 -19.17 -7.88 9.75
CA VAL A 62 -20.00 -6.73 10.12
C VAL A 62 -21.34 -6.84 9.43
N ALA A 63 -22.42 -6.76 10.22
CA ALA A 63 -23.80 -6.76 9.71
C ALA A 63 -24.16 -5.44 9.03
N ALA A 64 -25.28 -5.42 8.29
CA ALA A 64 -25.73 -4.23 7.57
C ALA A 64 -26.05 -3.04 8.49
N ASP A 65 -26.37 -3.28 9.76
CA ASP A 65 -26.58 -2.26 10.79
C ASP A 65 -25.26 -1.72 11.39
N GLY A 66 -24.11 -2.19 10.92
CA GLY A 66 -22.78 -1.77 11.37
C GLY A 66 -22.32 -2.44 12.68
N THR A 67 -22.97 -3.50 13.14
CA THR A 67 -22.62 -4.23 14.35
C THR A 67 -21.97 -5.58 14.07
N GLY A 68 -21.37 -6.19 15.11
CA GLY A 68 -20.78 -7.53 15.02
C GLY A 68 -19.39 -7.56 14.37
N GLY A 69 -18.80 -8.74 14.26
CA GLY A 69 -17.51 -8.98 13.61
C GLY A 69 -16.41 -8.00 14.00
N ARG A 70 -15.86 -7.32 13.01
CA ARG A 70 -14.82 -6.28 13.18
C ARG A 70 -15.38 -4.85 13.17
N ALA A 71 -16.63 -4.65 13.57
CA ALA A 71 -17.23 -3.32 13.72
C ALA A 71 -16.35 -2.43 14.63
N GLY A 72 -16.19 -1.17 14.26
CA GLY A 72 -15.32 -0.21 14.98
C GLY A 72 -13.82 -0.34 14.69
N TYR A 73 -13.40 -1.26 13.84
CA TYR A 73 -12.00 -1.34 13.39
C TYR A 73 -11.77 -0.59 12.08
N VAL A 74 -10.54 -0.15 11.89
CA VAL A 74 -10.02 0.46 10.67
C VAL A 74 -8.92 -0.44 10.13
N THR A 75 -9.04 -0.82 8.87
CA THR A 75 -8.00 -1.54 8.14
C THR A 75 -7.17 -0.53 7.36
N MET A 76 -5.85 -0.61 7.53
CA MET A 76 -4.85 0.15 6.79
C MET A 76 -3.98 -0.84 6.04
N ILE A 77 -3.78 -0.61 4.75
CA ILE A 77 -2.92 -1.45 3.90
C ILE A 77 -1.97 -0.53 3.15
N ALA A 78 -0.68 -0.70 3.40
CA ALA A 78 0.38 -0.04 2.66
C ALA A 78 1.08 -1.08 1.77
N ASN A 79 0.99 -0.90 0.46
CA ASN A 79 1.63 -1.77 -0.51
C ASN A 79 2.98 -1.20 -0.92
N TYR A 80 3.95 -2.09 -1.07
CA TYR A 80 5.31 -1.78 -1.48
C TYR A 80 5.82 -2.77 -2.51
N GLN A 81 6.90 -2.38 -3.19
CA GLN A 81 7.59 -3.24 -4.16
C GLN A 81 6.65 -3.72 -5.27
N PRO A 82 6.27 -2.81 -6.20
CA PRO A 82 5.30 -3.07 -7.25
C PRO A 82 5.82 -4.03 -8.32
N LEU A 83 4.87 -4.51 -9.14
CA LEU A 83 5.14 -5.27 -10.37
C LEU A 83 5.89 -6.58 -10.12
N GLN A 84 5.62 -7.23 -9.00
CA GLN A 84 6.15 -8.55 -8.70
C GLN A 84 5.49 -9.60 -9.60
N ASP A 85 6.32 -10.35 -10.32
CA ASP A 85 5.82 -11.47 -11.13
C ASP A 85 5.35 -12.64 -10.25
N PRO A 86 4.30 -13.37 -10.65
CA PRO A 86 3.78 -14.50 -9.88
C PRO A 86 4.73 -15.72 -9.81
N TYR A 87 5.78 -15.75 -10.59
CA TYR A 87 6.80 -16.82 -10.62
C TYR A 87 8.19 -16.29 -10.28
N GLY A 88 8.28 -15.48 -9.24
CA GLY A 88 9.50 -14.73 -8.90
C GLY A 88 10.73 -15.54 -8.43
N GLY A 89 10.61 -16.83 -8.11
CA GLY A 89 11.78 -17.64 -7.72
C GLY A 89 12.79 -17.86 -8.86
N PRO A 90 14.11 -17.88 -8.58
CA PRO A 90 14.77 -17.86 -7.28
C PRO A 90 14.85 -16.45 -6.63
N ASN A 91 14.36 -15.43 -7.30
CA ASN A 91 14.37 -14.05 -6.89
C ASN A 91 13.10 -13.74 -6.07
N TYR A 92 13.20 -13.88 -4.76
CA TYR A 92 12.13 -13.52 -3.84
C TYR A 92 12.09 -12.02 -3.59
N PHE A 93 10.89 -11.49 -3.48
CA PHE A 93 10.63 -10.06 -3.29
C PHE A 93 10.71 -9.68 -1.80
N LYS A 94 11.94 -9.74 -1.24
CA LYS A 94 12.19 -9.36 0.15
C LYS A 94 12.20 -7.85 0.32
N MET A 95 11.70 -7.40 1.47
CA MET A 95 11.80 -6.00 1.88
C MET A 95 13.26 -5.64 2.17
N ASP A 96 13.60 -4.36 2.11
CA ASP A 96 14.95 -3.90 2.45
C ASP A 96 15.14 -3.93 3.97
N SER A 97 16.07 -4.78 4.44
CA SER A 97 16.41 -4.90 5.86
C SER A 97 17.07 -3.64 6.45
N ASN A 98 17.54 -2.73 5.60
CA ASN A 98 18.16 -1.47 5.99
C ASN A 98 17.20 -0.27 5.94
N ALA A 99 15.96 -0.49 5.45
CA ALA A 99 14.92 0.52 5.38
C ALA A 99 13.97 0.46 6.58
N ILE A 100 13.18 1.51 6.73
CA ILE A 100 11.99 1.53 7.58
C ILE A 100 10.78 1.89 6.72
N TYR A 101 9.64 1.26 7.04
CA TYR A 101 8.37 1.43 6.36
C TYR A 101 7.35 1.88 7.39
N GLU A 102 6.58 2.90 7.09
CA GLU A 102 5.78 3.58 8.11
C GLU A 102 4.37 3.88 7.59
N ILE A 103 3.36 3.60 8.41
CA ILE A 103 2.00 4.09 8.24
C ILE A 103 1.78 5.18 9.28
N HIS A 104 1.39 6.36 8.82
CA HIS A 104 1.18 7.55 9.64
C HIS A 104 -0.30 7.86 9.76
N ILE A 105 -0.70 8.35 10.94
CA ILE A 105 -2.03 8.85 11.23
C ILE A 105 -1.93 10.26 11.79
N ASP A 106 -2.62 11.19 11.15
CA ASP A 106 -2.96 12.50 11.66
C ASP A 106 -4.39 12.42 12.23
N ASN A 107 -4.55 12.68 13.53
CA ASN A 107 -5.84 12.61 14.21
C ASN A 107 -6.27 13.95 14.84
N ASN A 108 -5.62 15.04 14.44
CA ASN A 108 -5.95 16.39 14.87
C ASN A 108 -6.10 17.38 13.68
N GLY A 109 -5.76 16.96 12.45
CA GLY A 109 -5.95 17.73 11.22
C GLY A 109 -4.86 18.76 10.92
N ASP A 110 -3.66 18.62 11.50
CA ASP A 110 -2.55 19.57 11.28
C ASP A 110 -1.56 19.12 10.18
N ALA A 111 -1.87 18.03 9.49
CA ALA A 111 -1.05 17.41 8.44
C ALA A 111 0.32 16.91 8.92
N LYS A 112 0.42 16.56 10.21
CA LYS A 112 1.56 15.89 10.81
C LYS A 112 1.11 14.58 11.45
N GLU A 113 2.05 13.67 11.62
CA GLU A 113 1.76 12.41 12.28
C GLU A 113 1.62 12.55 13.79
N ASP A 114 0.50 12.10 14.36
CA ASP A 114 0.29 11.87 15.79
C ASP A 114 0.65 10.45 16.18
N LEU A 115 0.42 9.51 15.26
CA LEU A 115 0.75 8.10 15.43
C LEU A 115 1.53 7.61 14.20
N THR A 116 2.59 6.85 14.43
CA THR A 116 3.33 6.17 13.37
C THR A 116 3.48 4.69 13.71
N PHE A 117 3.02 3.82 12.81
CA PHE A 117 3.27 2.38 12.86
C PHE A 117 4.48 2.07 12.00
N GLN A 118 5.62 1.81 12.64
CA GLN A 118 6.90 1.58 11.97
C GLN A 118 7.23 0.10 11.88
N PHE A 119 7.45 -0.39 10.66
CA PHE A 119 7.90 -1.75 10.35
C PHE A 119 9.39 -1.75 10.02
N LYS A 120 10.12 -2.73 10.57
CA LYS A 120 11.52 -3.03 10.22
C LYS A 120 11.66 -4.50 9.90
N PHE A 121 12.46 -4.80 8.89
CA PHE A 121 12.66 -6.15 8.40
C PHE A 121 14.05 -6.70 8.75
N SER A 122 14.12 -8.02 8.85
CA SER A 122 15.38 -8.74 9.02
C SER A 122 15.31 -10.12 8.38
N ASN A 123 16.45 -10.68 7.99
CA ASN A 123 16.54 -12.00 7.39
C ASN A 123 17.27 -12.96 8.33
N ALA A 124 16.63 -14.07 8.69
CA ALA A 124 17.24 -15.16 9.42
C ALA A 124 17.76 -16.20 8.42
N PHE A 125 19.07 -16.27 8.26
CA PHE A 125 19.74 -17.23 7.38
C PHE A 125 20.14 -18.47 8.17
N LYS A 126 19.66 -19.67 7.77
CA LYS A 126 19.90 -20.95 8.47
C LYS A 126 21.15 -21.67 7.96
N ALA A 127 21.72 -21.27 6.83
CA ALA A 127 22.89 -21.88 6.20
C ALA A 127 22.71 -23.40 5.96
N ILE A 128 21.53 -23.80 5.47
CA ILE A 128 21.23 -25.22 5.19
C ILE A 128 22.29 -25.78 4.26
N SER A 129 22.88 -26.92 4.65
CA SER A 129 23.93 -27.59 3.92
C SER A 129 23.64 -29.08 3.83
N ILE A 130 24.11 -29.74 2.78
CA ILE A 130 23.95 -31.18 2.55
C ILE A 130 25.29 -31.87 2.32
N PRO A 131 25.44 -33.13 2.74
CA PRO A 131 26.61 -33.90 2.44
C PRO A 131 26.66 -34.31 0.96
N ILE A 132 27.80 -34.01 0.31
CA ILE A 132 28.09 -34.44 -1.05
C ILE A 132 29.41 -35.20 -1.00
N GLY A 133 29.35 -36.51 -1.03
CA GLY A 133 30.49 -37.35 -0.74
C GLY A 133 30.99 -37.11 0.70
N ASN A 134 32.24 -36.70 0.86
CA ASN A 134 32.88 -36.44 2.16
C ASN A 134 32.83 -34.96 2.57
N VAL A 135 32.14 -34.11 1.81
CA VAL A 135 32.12 -32.65 2.05
C VAL A 135 30.68 -32.20 2.30
N THR A 136 30.48 -31.34 3.31
CA THR A 136 29.23 -30.68 3.55
C THR A 136 29.18 -29.35 2.77
N VAL A 137 28.19 -29.19 1.88
CA VAL A 137 28.10 -28.06 0.93
C VAL A 137 26.83 -27.29 1.17
N PRO A 138 26.87 -25.94 1.32
CA PRO A 138 25.67 -25.11 1.42
C PRO A 138 24.80 -25.19 0.17
N ILE A 139 23.48 -25.23 0.34
CA ILE A 139 22.54 -25.22 -0.78
C ILE A 139 22.45 -23.83 -1.43
N PRO A 140 22.21 -23.75 -2.75
CA PRO A 140 22.10 -22.46 -3.47
C PRO A 140 20.69 -21.84 -3.41
N LEU A 141 19.74 -22.44 -2.65
CA LEU A 141 18.34 -22.11 -2.70
C LEU A 141 17.86 -21.43 -1.40
N THR A 142 16.79 -20.65 -1.52
CA THR A 142 16.10 -20.04 -0.37
C THR A 142 15.32 -21.06 0.46
N GLN A 143 14.92 -22.19 -0.12
CA GLN A 143 14.27 -23.32 0.57
C GLN A 143 14.84 -24.66 0.10
N ALA A 144 14.77 -25.67 0.97
CA ALA A 144 15.29 -27.02 0.74
C ALA A 144 14.16 -28.07 0.53
N GLY A 145 12.90 -27.68 0.59
CA GLY A 145 11.77 -28.62 0.50
C GLY A 145 10.42 -27.88 0.54
N THR A 146 9.36 -28.64 0.86
CA THR A 146 8.02 -28.07 1.03
C THR A 146 7.94 -27.17 2.27
N VAL A 147 7.13 -26.12 2.18
CA VAL A 147 6.92 -25.11 3.23
C VAL A 147 5.44 -25.05 3.56
N SER A 148 5.08 -25.15 4.85
CA SER A 148 3.68 -25.20 5.29
C SER A 148 3.40 -24.44 6.58
N VAL A 149 4.42 -24.04 7.34
CA VAL A 149 4.30 -23.36 8.63
C VAL A 149 5.23 -22.15 8.72
N PRO A 150 4.93 -21.19 9.63
CA PRO A 150 5.86 -20.10 9.91
C PRO A 150 7.22 -20.62 10.34
N ASN A 151 8.29 -19.95 9.87
CA ASN A 151 9.66 -20.34 10.14
C ASN A 151 9.98 -21.83 9.83
N ASP A 152 9.34 -22.37 8.79
CA ASP A 152 9.49 -23.77 8.37
C ASP A 152 10.97 -24.18 8.32
N PRO A 153 11.37 -25.37 8.81
CA PRO A 153 12.77 -25.81 8.80
C PRO A 153 13.38 -25.88 7.40
N ASN A 154 12.58 -26.08 6.37
CA ASN A 154 13.02 -26.09 4.98
C ASN A 154 13.33 -24.68 4.40
N LEU A 155 12.96 -23.60 5.10
CA LEU A 155 13.36 -22.25 4.72
C LEU A 155 14.81 -22.01 5.09
N ASN A 156 15.68 -21.82 4.11
CA ASN A 156 17.08 -21.43 4.30
C ASN A 156 17.22 -19.95 4.66
N VAL A 157 16.29 -19.12 4.17
CA VAL A 157 16.16 -17.72 4.57
C VAL A 157 14.71 -17.46 4.99
N ASN A 158 14.53 -17.03 6.22
CA ASN A 158 13.23 -16.63 6.75
C ASN A 158 13.22 -15.11 7.00
N GLU A 159 12.32 -14.40 6.32
CA GLU A 159 12.14 -12.96 6.51
C GLU A 159 11.24 -12.70 7.70
N LYS A 160 11.64 -11.75 8.55
CA LYS A 160 10.95 -11.38 9.78
C LYS A 160 10.74 -9.88 9.84
N PHE A 161 9.75 -9.45 10.63
CA PHE A 161 9.53 -8.03 10.88
C PHE A 161 9.25 -7.75 12.36
N THR A 162 9.45 -6.50 12.75
CA THR A 162 9.03 -5.91 14.01
C THR A 162 8.08 -4.76 13.72
N LEU A 163 7.17 -4.48 14.66
CA LEU A 163 6.26 -3.35 14.60
C LEU A 163 6.44 -2.48 15.84
N THR A 164 6.59 -1.17 15.64
CA THR A 164 6.71 -0.18 16.71
C THR A 164 5.65 0.89 16.51
N LEU A 165 4.90 1.21 17.56
CA LEU A 165 4.06 2.42 17.60
C LEU A 165 4.91 3.58 18.11
N ILE A 166 4.93 4.70 17.37
CA ILE A 166 5.54 5.96 17.80
C ILE A 166 4.40 6.97 17.95
N ARG A 167 4.35 7.63 19.11
CA ARG A 167 3.39 8.72 19.41
C ARG A 167 4.08 10.06 19.32
N GLY A 168 3.48 10.98 18.57
CA GLY A 168 4.07 12.25 18.16
C GLY A 168 5.01 12.09 16.96
N ASP A 169 5.98 12.98 16.82
CA ASP A 169 6.94 12.99 15.70
C ASP A 169 7.63 11.64 15.53
N ARG A 170 7.62 11.10 14.33
CA ARG A 170 8.12 9.75 13.99
C ARG A 170 9.60 9.52 14.27
N ARG A 171 10.41 10.57 14.47
CA ARG A 171 11.87 10.47 14.74
C ARG A 171 12.24 10.77 16.18
N THR A 172 11.45 11.60 16.86
CA THR A 172 11.75 12.09 18.23
C THR A 172 10.67 11.74 19.25
N GLY A 173 9.52 11.23 18.80
CA GLY A 173 8.40 10.85 19.64
C GLY A 173 8.65 9.60 20.48
N ASN A 174 7.67 9.24 21.29
CA ASN A 174 7.75 8.09 22.20
C ASN A 174 7.48 6.78 21.45
N ALA A 175 8.47 5.90 21.40
CA ALA A 175 8.41 4.62 20.71
C ALA A 175 8.02 3.47 21.66
N PHE A 176 7.07 2.65 21.24
CA PHE A 176 6.55 1.49 21.97
C PHE A 176 6.56 0.26 21.08
N VAL A 177 7.21 -0.80 21.53
CA VAL A 177 7.23 -2.07 20.80
C VAL A 177 5.84 -2.71 20.85
N VAL A 178 5.35 -3.15 19.69
CA VAL A 178 4.10 -3.89 19.56
C VAL A 178 4.40 -5.38 19.68
N ASN A 179 3.71 -6.05 20.62
CA ASN A 179 3.91 -7.45 20.91
C ASN A 179 2.66 -8.29 20.57
N ASN A 180 2.86 -9.57 20.30
CA ASN A 180 1.74 -10.52 20.35
C ASN A 180 1.30 -10.78 21.80
N PRO A 181 0.15 -11.43 22.05
CA PRO A 181 -0.34 -11.71 23.41
C PRO A 181 0.62 -12.55 24.28
N SER A 182 1.54 -13.30 23.67
CA SER A 182 2.57 -14.08 24.37
C SER A 182 3.85 -13.29 24.67
N GLY A 183 3.89 -11.99 24.35
CA GLY A 183 5.03 -11.10 24.59
C GLY A 183 6.08 -11.09 23.48
N GLY A 184 5.91 -11.86 22.40
CA GLY A 184 6.83 -11.86 21.27
C GLY A 184 6.71 -10.57 20.43
N ALA A 185 7.85 -9.96 20.08
CA ALA A 185 7.94 -8.72 19.32
C ALA A 185 8.42 -8.91 17.87
N VAL A 186 8.78 -10.12 17.48
CA VAL A 186 9.29 -10.47 16.15
C VAL A 186 8.31 -11.43 15.50
N PHE A 187 7.92 -11.11 14.28
CA PHE A 187 6.93 -11.84 13.50
C PHE A 187 7.56 -12.40 12.23
N ASP A 188 7.15 -13.59 11.82
CA ASP A 188 7.57 -14.18 10.55
C ASP A 188 6.73 -13.60 9.41
N LYS A 189 7.38 -13.26 8.30
CA LYS A 189 6.71 -12.94 7.03
C LYS A 189 6.61 -14.24 6.21
N PRO A 190 5.44 -14.57 5.61
CA PRO A 190 5.36 -15.71 4.70
C PRO A 190 6.31 -15.51 3.53
N VAL A 191 6.97 -16.60 3.10
CA VAL A 191 7.71 -16.57 1.84
C VAL A 191 6.74 -16.39 0.67
N ASP A 192 7.21 -15.79 -0.41
CA ASP A 192 6.39 -15.54 -1.58
C ASP A 192 5.87 -16.83 -2.21
N ASN A 193 4.71 -16.76 -2.85
CA ASN A 193 4.13 -17.92 -3.55
C ASN A 193 4.89 -18.21 -4.84
N ILE A 194 5.69 -19.27 -4.83
CA ILE A 194 6.48 -19.72 -5.98
C ILE A 194 5.93 -20.95 -6.67
N GLY A 195 4.85 -21.54 -6.14
CA GLY A 195 4.15 -22.66 -6.77
C GLY A 195 3.75 -23.77 -5.81
N ASN A 196 2.80 -24.57 -6.27
CA ASN A 196 2.08 -25.57 -5.47
C ASN A 196 2.95 -26.76 -5.03
N LYS A 197 4.09 -27.00 -5.67
CA LYS A 197 5.00 -28.06 -5.23
C LYS A 197 5.73 -27.67 -3.95
N THR A 198 6.09 -26.40 -3.80
CA THR A 198 6.74 -25.89 -2.58
C THR A 198 5.71 -25.59 -1.51
N ILE A 199 4.61 -24.90 -1.84
CA ILE A 199 3.55 -24.52 -0.92
C ILE A 199 2.22 -24.99 -1.50
N ALA A 200 1.75 -26.15 -1.05
CA ALA A 200 0.56 -26.80 -1.62
C ALA A 200 -0.73 -25.99 -1.37
N ASP A 201 -0.83 -25.33 -0.22
CA ASP A 201 -1.91 -24.43 0.17
C ASP A 201 -1.33 -23.09 0.62
N TYR A 202 -1.11 -22.17 -0.32
CA TYR A 202 -0.58 -20.85 0.00
C TYR A 202 -1.54 -20.02 0.86
N ALA A 203 -2.85 -20.15 0.66
CA ALA A 203 -3.84 -19.41 1.43
C ALA A 203 -3.80 -19.81 2.91
N GLY A 204 -3.81 -21.11 3.19
CA GLY A 204 -3.70 -21.65 4.55
C GLY A 204 -2.36 -21.35 5.20
N TYR A 205 -1.25 -21.43 4.45
CA TYR A 205 0.07 -21.05 4.92
C TYR A 205 0.13 -19.56 5.29
N ALA A 206 -0.32 -18.69 4.41
CA ALA A 206 -0.30 -17.24 4.64
C ALA A 206 -1.23 -16.83 5.79
N ALA A 207 -2.37 -17.49 5.97
CA ALA A 207 -3.31 -17.21 7.07
C ALA A 207 -2.66 -17.40 8.45
N GLN A 208 -1.69 -18.30 8.58
CA GLN A 208 -0.94 -18.53 9.83
C GLN A 208 -0.05 -17.32 10.21
N HIS A 209 0.16 -16.38 9.30
CA HIS A 209 0.95 -15.16 9.51
C HIS A 209 0.08 -13.92 9.79
N VAL A 210 -1.22 -14.11 10.03
CA VAL A 210 -2.09 -13.05 10.56
C VAL A 210 -1.99 -13.06 12.08
N TYR A 211 -1.25 -12.11 12.62
CA TYR A 211 -0.96 -12.06 14.05
C TYR A 211 -1.92 -11.14 14.78
N THR A 212 -2.47 -11.62 15.90
CA THR A 212 -3.10 -10.74 16.89
C THR A 212 -2.00 -10.03 17.67
N VAL A 213 -2.14 -8.70 17.85
CA VAL A 213 -1.15 -7.88 18.55
C VAL A 213 -1.82 -6.91 19.52
N ALA A 214 -1.08 -6.54 20.55
CA ALA A 214 -1.47 -5.52 21.53
C ALA A 214 -0.83 -4.18 21.14
N ILE A 215 -1.65 -3.20 20.79
CA ILE A 215 -1.19 -1.83 20.55
C ILE A 215 -1.02 -1.12 21.90
N PRO A 216 0.17 -0.66 22.26
CA PRO A 216 0.42 0.02 23.53
C PRO A 216 -0.51 1.21 23.77
N GLY A 217 -1.18 1.22 24.92
CA GLY A 217 -2.19 2.22 25.25
C GLY A 217 -3.56 2.04 24.61
N CYS A 218 -3.80 0.91 23.93
CA CYS A 218 -5.09 0.52 23.34
C CYS A 218 -5.67 -0.69 24.07
N ALA A 219 -6.94 -0.63 24.46
CA ALA A 219 -7.61 -1.72 25.15
C ALA A 219 -8.03 -2.87 24.21
N MET A 220 -8.18 -2.57 22.92
CA MET A 220 -8.67 -3.51 21.91
C MET A 220 -7.50 -4.16 21.16
N PRO A 221 -7.51 -5.51 20.98
CA PRO A 221 -6.48 -6.18 20.22
C PRO A 221 -6.53 -5.79 18.74
N ALA A 222 -5.38 -5.61 18.13
CA ALA A 222 -5.20 -5.35 16.70
C ALA A 222 -4.79 -6.63 15.96
N ARG A 223 -4.79 -6.57 14.63
CA ARG A 223 -4.22 -7.62 13.76
C ARG A 223 -3.18 -7.02 12.83
N VAL A 224 -2.12 -7.76 12.55
CA VAL A 224 -1.10 -7.38 11.58
C VAL A 224 -0.79 -8.56 10.66
N PHE A 225 -0.59 -8.26 9.40
CA PHE A 225 -0.11 -9.17 8.38
C PHE A 225 0.90 -8.44 7.48
N VAL A 226 1.99 -9.11 7.14
CA VAL A 226 2.91 -8.65 6.11
C VAL A 226 3.19 -9.80 5.16
N GLY A 227 2.99 -9.58 3.85
CA GLY A 227 3.26 -10.63 2.86
C GLY A 227 2.86 -10.25 1.45
N GLN A 228 3.25 -11.11 0.50
CA GLN A 228 2.89 -10.96 -0.90
C GLN A 228 1.37 -11.11 -1.10
N ARG A 229 0.79 -10.18 -1.83
CA ARG A 229 -0.62 -10.21 -2.25
C ARG A 229 -0.74 -9.79 -3.71
N GLN A 230 -1.80 -10.25 -4.36
CA GLN A 230 -2.13 -9.77 -5.69
C GLN A 230 -2.37 -8.26 -5.64
N GLU A 231 -1.89 -7.56 -6.67
CA GLU A 231 -2.14 -6.13 -6.86
C GLU A 231 -3.65 -5.88 -6.96
N ALA A 232 -4.16 -5.03 -6.08
CA ALA A 232 -5.59 -4.69 -6.04
C ALA A 232 -5.95 -3.54 -6.96
N PHE A 233 -4.97 -2.71 -7.35
CA PHE A 233 -5.18 -1.63 -8.28
C PHE A 233 -5.32 -2.16 -9.71
N ALA A 234 -6.20 -1.55 -10.50
CA ALA A 234 -6.45 -1.94 -11.88
C ALA A 234 -6.14 -0.76 -12.80
N VAL A 235 -5.19 -0.94 -13.70
CA VAL A 235 -4.77 0.09 -14.65
C VAL A 235 -4.18 -0.54 -15.92
N ASN A 236 -4.35 0.12 -17.06
CA ASN A 236 -3.64 -0.22 -18.28
C ASN A 236 -2.44 0.74 -18.45
N LEU A 237 -1.33 0.44 -17.76
CA LEU A 237 -0.13 1.28 -17.76
C LEU A 237 0.38 1.54 -19.18
N GLY A 238 0.48 0.50 -20.02
CA GLY A 238 0.99 0.64 -21.37
C GLY A 238 0.21 1.65 -22.21
N VAL A 239 -1.12 1.57 -22.17
CA VAL A 239 -1.99 2.49 -22.93
C VAL A 239 -1.89 3.92 -22.38
N ILE A 240 -1.88 4.10 -21.05
CA ILE A 240 -1.83 5.43 -20.42
C ILE A 240 -0.52 6.14 -20.76
N PHE A 241 0.61 5.45 -20.60
CA PHE A 241 1.93 6.07 -20.82
C PHE A 241 2.42 6.04 -22.27
N ASP A 242 1.67 5.43 -23.19
CA ASP A 242 1.85 5.57 -24.64
C ASP A 242 0.92 6.67 -25.21
N LEU A 243 0.98 7.87 -24.64
CA LEU A 243 0.18 9.04 -25.00
C LEU A 243 -1.34 8.78 -25.03
N VAL A 244 -1.83 7.94 -24.10
CA VAL A 244 -3.21 7.48 -24.05
C VAL A 244 -3.61 6.82 -25.38
N ASN A 245 -2.88 5.79 -25.78
CA ASN A 245 -3.04 5.06 -27.03
C ASN A 245 -4.36 4.25 -27.07
N ALA A 246 -5.47 4.97 -27.13
CA ALA A 246 -6.81 4.40 -27.27
C ALA A 246 -7.67 5.31 -28.14
N PRO A 247 -8.61 4.75 -28.95
CA PRO A 247 -9.54 5.57 -29.73
C PRO A 247 -10.36 6.50 -28.85
N VAL A 248 -10.50 7.78 -29.24
CA VAL A 248 -11.24 8.79 -28.47
C VAL A 248 -12.65 8.34 -28.12
N GLY A 249 -13.37 7.70 -29.08
CA GLY A 249 -14.70 7.15 -28.83
C GLY A 249 -14.73 6.11 -27.69
N VAL A 250 -13.65 5.35 -27.50
CA VAL A 250 -13.52 4.41 -26.38
C VAL A 250 -13.31 5.15 -25.06
N ILE A 251 -12.42 6.17 -25.03
CA ILE A 251 -12.11 6.88 -23.79
C ILE A 251 -13.26 7.75 -23.29
N THR A 252 -14.11 8.24 -24.19
CA THR A 252 -15.25 9.10 -23.89
C THR A 252 -16.55 8.35 -23.62
N ASP A 253 -16.63 7.06 -23.93
CA ASP A 253 -17.79 6.20 -23.66
C ASP A 253 -17.47 5.21 -22.55
N ARG A 254 -18.14 5.36 -21.40
CA ARG A 254 -17.94 4.51 -20.23
C ARG A 254 -18.18 3.02 -20.51
N ASN A 255 -19.14 2.70 -21.38
CA ASN A 255 -19.44 1.30 -21.72
C ASN A 255 -18.35 0.71 -22.61
N LEU A 256 -17.84 1.45 -23.57
CA LEU A 256 -16.74 1.03 -24.43
C LEU A 256 -15.43 0.94 -23.67
N ILE A 257 -15.14 1.87 -22.75
CA ILE A 257 -14.00 1.78 -21.81
C ILE A 257 -14.07 0.49 -21.02
N ASN A 258 -15.21 0.16 -20.40
CA ASN A 258 -15.37 -1.05 -19.61
C ASN A 258 -15.20 -2.33 -20.46
N ALA A 259 -15.69 -2.33 -21.69
CA ALA A 259 -15.55 -3.46 -22.61
C ALA A 259 -14.13 -3.64 -23.16
N ALA A 260 -13.40 -2.54 -23.35
CA ALA A 260 -12.02 -2.53 -23.85
C ALA A 260 -10.96 -2.50 -22.73
N ALA A 261 -11.39 -2.34 -21.48
CA ALA A 261 -10.50 -2.23 -20.34
C ALA A 261 -9.65 -3.50 -20.20
N ALA A 262 -8.33 -3.31 -20.28
CA ALA A 262 -7.34 -4.32 -19.92
C ALA A 262 -6.63 -3.86 -18.66
N ASN A 263 -6.58 -4.70 -17.63
CA ASN A 263 -5.72 -4.48 -16.48
C ASN A 263 -4.35 -5.09 -16.76
N SER A 264 -3.35 -4.27 -17.12
CA SER A 264 -2.01 -4.76 -17.47
C SER A 264 -1.19 -5.24 -16.27
N ILE A 265 -1.72 -5.05 -15.05
CA ILE A 265 -1.10 -5.51 -13.80
C ILE A 265 -1.93 -6.56 -13.07
N GLN A 266 -2.92 -7.16 -13.74
CA GLN A 266 -3.81 -8.15 -13.13
C GLN A 266 -3.10 -9.41 -12.63
N ASP A 267 -1.94 -9.72 -13.19
CA ASP A 267 -1.08 -10.86 -12.82
C ASP A 267 0.09 -10.46 -11.92
N LYS A 268 0.17 -9.19 -11.51
CA LYS A 268 1.24 -8.71 -10.65
C LYS A 268 0.88 -8.82 -9.18
N ASN A 269 1.91 -8.89 -8.36
CA ASN A 269 1.83 -8.86 -6.91
C ASN A 269 2.56 -7.65 -6.34
N VAL A 270 2.26 -7.36 -5.09
CA VAL A 270 2.91 -6.37 -4.22
C VAL A 270 3.22 -7.01 -2.88
N THR A 271 4.04 -6.38 -2.06
CA THR A 271 4.15 -6.74 -0.64
C THR A 271 3.26 -5.81 0.18
N SER A 272 2.22 -6.37 0.78
CA SER A 272 1.24 -5.65 1.61
C SER A 272 1.65 -5.66 3.07
N LEU A 273 1.67 -4.48 3.71
CA LEU A 273 1.73 -4.28 5.14
C LEU A 273 0.31 -3.94 5.60
N ALA A 274 -0.42 -4.91 6.12
CA ALA A 274 -1.80 -4.74 6.53
C ALA A 274 -1.89 -4.68 8.06
N LEU A 275 -2.56 -3.64 8.57
CA LEU A 275 -2.76 -3.40 9.99
C LEU A 275 -4.23 -3.05 10.23
N GLU A 276 -4.87 -3.76 11.16
CA GLU A 276 -6.24 -3.51 11.58
C GLU A 276 -6.28 -3.10 13.04
N VAL A 277 -6.69 -1.85 13.30
CA VAL A 277 -6.69 -1.22 14.63
C VAL A 277 -8.08 -0.69 14.96
N HIS A 278 -8.50 -0.82 16.22
CA HIS A 278 -9.78 -0.26 16.66
C HIS A 278 -9.74 1.28 16.59
N GLN A 279 -10.82 1.90 16.10
CA GLN A 279 -10.90 3.35 15.86
C GLN A 279 -10.58 4.18 17.11
N SER A 280 -10.95 3.73 18.32
CA SER A 280 -10.64 4.43 19.57
C SER A 280 -9.13 4.56 19.88
N CYS A 281 -8.29 3.82 19.16
CA CYS A 281 -6.84 3.86 19.31
C CYS A 281 -6.18 4.74 18.25
N LEU A 282 -6.96 5.22 17.28
CA LEU A 282 -6.51 6.07 16.17
C LEU A 282 -7.02 7.51 16.30
N THR A 283 -8.17 7.71 16.93
CA THR A 283 -8.81 9.02 17.12
C THR A 283 -8.35 9.70 18.41
N GLN A 284 -8.49 11.03 18.49
CA GLN A 284 -8.13 11.82 19.65
C GLN A 284 -9.32 12.70 20.09
N GLY A 285 -9.67 12.63 21.39
CA GLY A 285 -10.76 13.45 21.96
C GLY A 285 -12.09 13.22 21.27
N SER A 286 -12.73 14.31 20.81
CA SER A 286 -13.97 14.28 20.03
C SER A 286 -13.77 14.25 18.53
N GLU A 287 -12.52 14.30 18.04
CA GLU A 287 -12.21 14.26 16.62
C GLU A 287 -12.42 12.85 16.09
N THR A 288 -13.24 12.72 15.06
CA THR A 288 -13.60 11.44 14.44
C THR A 288 -13.03 11.26 13.05
N VAL A 289 -12.43 12.31 12.48
CA VAL A 289 -11.76 12.28 11.18
C VAL A 289 -10.28 12.05 11.40
N ILE A 290 -9.71 11.12 10.64
CA ILE A 290 -8.28 10.86 10.65
C ILE A 290 -7.72 10.95 9.22
N GLY A 291 -6.53 11.53 9.08
CA GLY A 291 -5.73 11.45 7.87
C GLY A 291 -4.76 10.28 7.94
N GLY A 292 -4.35 9.75 6.78
CA GLY A 292 -3.36 8.68 6.76
C GLY A 292 -2.51 8.68 5.49
N TRP A 293 -1.26 8.28 5.63
CA TRP A 293 -0.32 8.08 4.52
C TRP A 293 0.75 7.07 4.88
N THR A 294 1.49 6.61 3.88
CA THR A 294 2.61 5.71 4.09
C THR A 294 3.91 6.31 3.57
N THR A 295 5.03 5.92 4.17
CA THR A 295 6.37 6.35 3.75
C THR A 295 7.37 5.21 3.87
N ALA A 296 8.43 5.26 3.05
CA ALA A 296 9.62 4.48 3.27
C ALA A 296 10.85 5.40 3.40
N SER A 297 11.79 4.99 4.26
CA SER A 297 13.04 5.71 4.47
C SER A 297 14.23 4.75 4.45
N VAL A 298 15.33 5.18 3.85
CA VAL A 298 16.58 4.42 3.77
C VAL A 298 17.69 5.12 4.54
N ARG A 299 18.78 4.43 4.80
CA ARG A 299 19.98 5.06 5.37
C ARG A 299 20.61 6.01 4.37
N GLN A 300 21.17 7.11 4.87
CA GLN A 300 21.74 8.20 4.10
C GLN A 300 22.92 7.78 3.19
N SER A 301 23.63 6.73 3.57
CA SER A 301 24.76 6.22 2.79
C SER A 301 24.77 4.69 2.74
N GLN A 302 25.22 4.16 1.61
CA GLN A 302 25.51 2.75 1.40
C GLN A 302 26.92 2.63 0.79
N LEU A 303 27.74 1.78 1.39
CA LEU A 303 29.08 1.47 0.93
C LEU A 303 29.14 0.00 0.55
N PHE A 304 29.42 -0.28 -0.72
CA PHE A 304 29.62 -1.63 -1.20
C PHE A 304 30.99 -2.15 -0.80
N ASN A 305 31.04 -3.40 -0.36
CA ASN A 305 32.28 -4.10 -0.08
C ASN A 305 32.81 -4.73 -1.38
N PRO A 306 34.00 -4.34 -1.89
CA PRO A 306 34.54 -4.92 -3.11
C PRO A 306 34.95 -6.40 -2.94
N ASN A 307 35.10 -6.89 -1.70
CA ASN A 307 35.40 -8.27 -1.38
C ASN A 307 34.53 -8.75 -0.19
N PRO A 308 33.22 -9.01 -0.44
CA PRO A 308 32.32 -9.41 0.63
C PRO A 308 32.68 -10.78 1.20
N PRO A 309 32.58 -10.98 2.53
CA PRO A 309 32.77 -12.29 3.13
C PRO A 309 31.64 -13.25 2.73
N SER A 310 31.81 -14.54 2.99
CA SER A 310 30.70 -15.50 2.89
C SER A 310 29.62 -15.15 3.90
N GLY A 311 28.37 -15.16 3.44
CA GLY A 311 27.21 -14.82 4.26
C GLY A 311 26.02 -14.41 3.40
N TYR A 312 24.90 -14.13 4.06
CA TYR A 312 23.70 -13.64 3.42
C TYR A 312 23.59 -12.12 3.59
N ASP A 313 23.39 -11.39 2.49
CA ASP A 313 23.19 -9.93 2.47
C ASP A 313 24.35 -9.12 3.10
N VAL A 314 25.60 -9.51 2.79
CA VAL A 314 26.83 -8.93 3.38
C VAL A 314 27.63 -8.07 2.39
N SER A 315 27.07 -7.79 1.23
CA SER A 315 27.75 -7.08 0.13
C SER A 315 27.93 -5.58 0.40
N SER A 316 27.20 -5.02 1.35
CA SER A 316 27.27 -3.59 1.66
C SER A 316 27.10 -3.29 3.15
N ARG A 317 27.44 -2.06 3.52
CA ARG A 317 27.14 -1.46 4.83
C ARG A 317 26.42 -0.15 4.62
N VAL A 318 25.46 0.14 5.49
CA VAL A 318 24.68 1.39 5.46
C VAL A 318 25.00 2.24 6.68
N GLY A 319 24.83 3.57 6.57
CA GLY A 319 25.12 4.51 7.65
C GLY A 319 24.37 5.83 7.51
N GLY A 320 24.52 6.68 8.53
CA GLY A 320 23.82 7.96 8.60
C GLY A 320 22.39 7.85 9.15
N ASN A 321 21.65 8.95 9.07
CA ASN A 321 20.26 9.01 9.48
C ASN A 321 19.33 8.33 8.44
N TYR A 322 18.09 8.06 8.84
CA TYR A 322 17.06 7.67 7.88
C TYR A 322 16.58 8.88 7.10
N VAL A 323 16.51 8.74 5.79
CA VAL A 323 16.02 9.74 4.83
C VAL A 323 14.81 9.15 4.12
N GLN A 324 13.71 9.88 4.13
CA GLN A 324 12.49 9.48 3.43
C GLN A 324 12.72 9.56 1.91
N VAL A 325 12.34 8.50 1.22
CA VAL A 325 12.50 8.36 -0.24
C VAL A 325 11.21 7.97 -0.97
N SER A 326 10.16 7.67 -0.23
CA SER A 326 8.83 7.36 -0.77
C SER A 326 7.74 7.86 0.14
N ARG A 327 6.67 8.39 -0.44
CA ARG A 327 5.47 8.86 0.24
C ARG A 327 4.24 8.63 -0.63
N LEU A 328 3.19 8.05 -0.04
CA LEU A 328 1.91 7.88 -0.69
C LEU A 328 0.76 8.07 0.30
N GLY A 329 -0.24 8.83 -0.09
CA GLY A 329 -1.49 9.02 0.63
C GLY A 329 -2.64 9.12 -0.36
N MET A 330 -2.84 10.29 -0.97
CA MET A 330 -3.80 10.48 -2.06
C MET A 330 -3.30 9.76 -3.33
N PRO A 331 -4.17 8.98 -4.01
CA PRO A 331 -3.77 8.23 -5.21
C PRO A 331 -3.39 9.13 -6.39
N LEU A 332 -2.47 8.65 -7.22
CA LEU A 332 -2.06 9.23 -8.51
C LEU A 332 -1.47 10.66 -8.44
N VAL A 333 -1.18 11.17 -7.23
CA VAL A 333 -0.64 12.54 -7.11
C VAL A 333 0.76 12.61 -7.69
N ASN A 334 1.65 11.71 -7.27
CA ASN A 334 3.03 11.74 -7.74
C ASN A 334 3.17 11.27 -9.19
N GLU A 335 2.25 10.42 -9.68
CA GLU A 335 2.26 9.93 -11.07
C GLU A 335 1.79 10.98 -12.08
N LEU A 336 0.67 11.65 -11.79
CA LEU A 336 -0.10 12.41 -12.77
C LEU A 336 -0.20 13.92 -12.47
N VAL A 337 0.07 14.35 -11.23
CA VAL A 337 -0.06 15.75 -10.80
C VAL A 337 1.30 16.39 -10.65
N ILE A 338 2.21 15.77 -9.89
CA ILE A 338 3.54 16.33 -9.64
C ILE A 338 4.41 16.24 -10.90
N GLY A 339 5.00 17.37 -11.30
CA GLY A 339 5.92 17.43 -12.44
C GLY A 339 7.18 16.60 -12.21
N LEU A 340 7.72 16.03 -13.28
CA LEU A 340 8.87 15.12 -13.24
C LEU A 340 10.07 15.65 -12.42
N PRO A 341 10.45 16.94 -12.48
CA PRO A 341 11.57 17.46 -11.69
C PRO A 341 11.37 17.41 -10.17
N ASP A 342 10.12 17.40 -9.70
CA ASP A 342 9.78 17.48 -8.28
C ASP A 342 9.26 16.16 -7.68
N LYS A 343 9.20 15.07 -8.45
CA LYS A 343 8.70 13.77 -7.97
C LYS A 343 9.51 13.20 -6.80
N ASP A 344 10.82 13.22 -6.87
CA ASP A 344 11.68 12.80 -5.75
C ASP A 344 11.56 13.75 -4.55
N LYS A 345 11.39 15.06 -4.80
CA LYS A 345 11.15 16.06 -3.75
C LYS A 345 9.80 15.82 -3.06
N PHE A 346 8.75 15.45 -3.81
CA PHE A 346 7.46 15.06 -3.23
C PHE A 346 7.62 13.84 -2.33
N ASN A 347 8.30 12.81 -2.80
CA ASN A 347 8.59 11.59 -2.03
C ASN A 347 9.40 11.87 -0.76
N ALA A 348 10.28 12.86 -0.76
CA ALA A 348 11.11 13.25 0.39
C ALA A 348 10.41 14.23 1.37
N SER A 349 9.23 14.78 1.02
CA SER A 349 8.53 15.79 1.81
C SER A 349 7.47 15.18 2.73
N VAL A 350 6.92 16.01 3.62
CA VAL A 350 5.82 15.66 4.54
C VAL A 350 4.54 16.41 4.15
N PRO A 351 3.33 15.92 4.49
CA PRO A 351 2.06 16.54 4.08
C PRO A 351 1.93 18.01 4.49
N SER A 352 2.38 18.40 5.67
CA SER A 352 2.36 19.80 6.13
C SER A 352 3.18 20.76 5.24
N GLY A 353 4.05 20.25 4.38
CA GLY A 353 4.84 21.02 3.40
C GLY A 353 4.24 21.08 1.99
N ASP A 354 3.05 20.51 1.74
CA ASP A 354 2.51 20.32 0.39
C ASP A 354 2.13 21.62 -0.35
N ALA A 355 2.01 22.74 0.35
CA ALA A 355 1.85 24.06 -0.25
C ALA A 355 2.95 24.38 -1.31
N GLN A 356 4.15 23.79 -1.18
CA GLN A 356 5.23 23.93 -2.15
C GLN A 356 4.89 23.37 -3.55
N PHE A 357 3.90 22.49 -3.65
CA PHE A 357 3.44 21.85 -4.89
C PHE A 357 2.13 22.45 -5.41
N ALA A 358 1.61 23.52 -4.80
CA ALA A 358 0.31 24.12 -5.14
C ALA A 358 0.19 24.46 -6.64
N THR A 359 1.28 24.87 -7.28
CA THR A 359 1.29 25.20 -8.73
C THR A 359 0.83 24.02 -9.58
N TYR A 360 1.16 22.78 -9.23
CA TYR A 360 0.73 21.60 -9.98
C TYR A 360 -0.77 21.31 -9.82
N VAL A 361 -1.36 21.75 -8.72
CA VAL A 361 -2.79 21.59 -8.44
C VAL A 361 -3.59 22.73 -9.09
N THR A 362 -3.13 23.98 -8.94
CA THR A 362 -3.82 25.14 -9.51
C THR A 362 -3.64 25.28 -11.02
N ASN A 363 -2.59 24.69 -11.59
CA ASN A 363 -2.27 24.71 -13.02
C ASN A 363 -1.96 23.28 -13.51
N PRO A 364 -2.94 22.36 -13.52
CA PRO A 364 -2.71 20.96 -13.82
C PRO A 364 -2.27 20.76 -15.28
N THR A 365 -1.13 20.08 -15.46
CA THR A 365 -0.56 19.84 -16.79
C THR A 365 -1.23 18.69 -17.55
N LEU A 366 -1.74 17.67 -16.84
CA LEU A 366 -2.35 16.50 -17.48
C LEU A 366 -3.53 16.86 -18.39
N PRO A 367 -4.53 17.68 -17.98
CA PRO A 367 -5.60 18.11 -18.88
C PRO A 367 -5.09 18.84 -20.14
N ALA A 368 -4.06 19.68 -20.01
CA ALA A 368 -3.47 20.37 -21.15
C ALA A 368 -2.78 19.40 -22.12
N LEU A 369 -2.04 18.42 -21.60
CA LEU A 369 -1.42 17.37 -22.40
C LEU A 369 -2.47 16.50 -23.12
N LEU A 370 -3.54 16.10 -22.43
CA LEU A 370 -4.65 15.35 -23.05
C LEU A 370 -5.30 16.13 -24.19
N SER A 371 -5.53 17.45 -24.00
CA SER A 371 -6.08 18.32 -25.05
C SER A 371 -5.14 18.48 -26.27
N ALA A 372 -3.82 18.40 -26.05
CA ALA A 372 -2.84 18.48 -27.14
C ALA A 372 -2.71 17.17 -27.94
N VAL A 373 -2.91 16.03 -27.29
CA VAL A 373 -2.73 14.70 -27.89
C VAL A 373 -4.04 14.16 -28.49
N LEU A 374 -5.17 14.44 -27.82
CA LEU A 374 -6.48 13.92 -28.22
C LEU A 374 -7.32 15.03 -28.85
N PRO A 375 -8.09 14.76 -29.92
CA PRO A 375 -8.97 15.75 -30.56
C PRO A 375 -10.27 15.97 -29.74
N ILE A 376 -10.15 16.21 -28.45
CA ILE A 376 -11.26 16.41 -27.51
C ILE A 376 -11.61 17.89 -27.26
N GLY A 377 -10.98 18.81 -28.00
CA GLY A 377 -11.14 20.26 -27.82
C GLY A 377 -10.46 20.79 -26.55
N ASN A 378 -10.66 22.08 -26.25
CA ASN A 378 -10.10 22.73 -25.06
C ASN A 378 -10.90 22.32 -23.80
N ALA A 379 -10.75 21.10 -23.36
CA ALA A 379 -11.40 20.57 -22.16
C ALA A 379 -10.64 20.84 -20.85
N ALA A 380 -9.47 21.47 -20.93
CA ALA A 380 -8.62 21.69 -19.76
C ALA A 380 -8.98 23.03 -19.09
N PRO A 381 -9.38 23.03 -17.80
CA PRO A 381 -9.42 24.26 -17.03
C PRO A 381 -7.97 24.79 -16.90
N THR A 382 -7.81 26.08 -17.18
CA THR A 382 -6.49 26.73 -17.19
C THR A 382 -6.12 27.38 -15.85
N ASN A 383 -7.07 27.50 -14.93
CA ASN A 383 -6.88 27.95 -13.54
C ASN A 383 -7.99 27.34 -12.68
N LEU A 384 -7.63 26.56 -11.68
CA LEU A 384 -8.54 26.03 -10.65
C LEU A 384 -8.38 26.81 -9.35
#